data_22afcc7d5e498c1181c3a61dbfcdcaf6
#
_entry.id   22afcc7d5e498c1181c3a61dbfcdcaf6
#
_cell.length_a   1.000
_cell.length_b   1.000
_cell.length_c   1.000
_cell.angle_alpha   90.00
_cell.angle_beta   90.00
_cell.angle_gamma   90.00
#
_symmetry.space_group_name_H-M   'P 1'
#
loop_
_entity.id
_entity.type
_entity.pdbx_description
1 polymer ?
#
loop_
_entity_poly.entity_id
_entity_poly.type
_entity_poly.pdbx_seq_one_letter_code
_entity_poly.pdbx_strand_id
1 'polypeptide(L)'
;MEESRIHFYQTGTFTVGNRLLDEKLKTLQSSTKRFNSLESGHRACQGCGEALGARYALDTAMEETDGRIAVANATGCLEVFSTPYPESAWRMPWLHSLFGNAAAVATGMAAAYRVRAKKDGKPPVRVIAQGGDGGTTDIGMGCLSGMFDRNDDVLYICYDNEAYMNTGVQRSSATPPTARTATTMPQPGYEGNNFGQGKSVPLIAMAHGIPYVATATVADLHDLERKVRKAMSMHGARYIQILVPCPLGWGFASDKTVEVARLAAETGIFPVFEAENGEITGSYKIRRPTPVEAYLKLQKRFAHLLGKKGDPETVARLQRMANRNIEKFGLTEEAEEHPEGLFRSLVSPKGDAESV
;
A
#
# COMPACT_ATOMS: atom_id res chain seq x y z
N MET A 1 15.04 18.08 -35.29
CA MET A 1 14.55 18.71 -34.04
C MET A 1 13.06 18.37 -33.95
N GLU A 2 12.71 17.40 -33.14
CA GLU A 2 11.32 17.11 -32.86
C GLU A 2 10.73 18.29 -32.09
N GLU A 3 9.76 18.97 -32.67
CA GLU A 3 9.02 20.04 -32.00
C GLU A 3 8.32 19.43 -30.78
N SER A 4 8.86 19.66 -29.61
CA SER A 4 8.21 19.25 -28.36
C SER A 4 6.99 20.13 -28.14
N ARG A 5 5.83 19.68 -28.60
CA ARG A 5 4.55 20.35 -28.37
C ARG A 5 4.20 20.28 -26.89
N ILE A 6 3.97 21.42 -26.28
CA ILE A 6 3.47 21.52 -24.92
C ILE A 6 1.95 21.37 -24.96
N HIS A 7 1.43 20.31 -24.38
CA HIS A 7 0.00 20.06 -24.28
C HIS A 7 -0.53 20.57 -22.93
N PHE A 8 -0.89 21.84 -22.87
CA PHE A 8 -1.26 22.49 -21.61
C PHE A 8 -2.49 21.91 -20.93
N TYR A 9 -3.50 21.49 -21.69
CA TYR A 9 -4.77 21.02 -21.13
C TYR A 9 -4.80 19.53 -20.75
N GLN A 10 -3.87 18.74 -21.26
CA GLN A 10 -3.79 17.32 -20.91
C GLN A 10 -2.54 16.96 -20.12
N THR A 11 -1.46 17.58 -20.45
CA THR A 11 -0.13 17.21 -19.96
C THR A 11 0.80 18.41 -19.77
N GLY A 12 0.29 19.64 -19.78
CA GLY A 12 1.14 20.83 -19.76
C GLY A 12 2.14 20.83 -18.61
N THR A 13 1.67 20.68 -17.39
CA THR A 13 2.53 20.57 -16.20
C THR A 13 3.41 19.33 -16.28
N PHE A 14 2.88 18.22 -16.72
CA PHE A 14 3.58 16.95 -16.91
C PHE A 14 4.70 17.11 -17.96
N THR A 15 4.42 17.69 -19.11
CA THR A 15 5.42 17.87 -20.17
C THR A 15 6.52 18.85 -19.75
N VAL A 16 6.19 19.94 -19.07
CA VAL A 16 7.17 20.88 -18.52
C VAL A 16 8.03 20.20 -17.45
N GLY A 17 7.41 19.46 -16.52
CA GLY A 17 8.12 18.68 -15.51
C GLY A 17 9.10 17.68 -16.14
N ASN A 18 8.69 17.02 -17.21
CA ASN A 18 9.52 16.08 -17.96
C ASN A 18 10.81 16.71 -18.53
N ARG A 19 10.77 17.97 -18.92
CA ARG A 19 11.94 18.67 -19.44
C ARG A 19 12.93 19.07 -18.37
N LEU A 20 12.44 19.32 -17.17
CA LEU A 20 13.24 19.82 -16.05
C LEU A 20 13.87 18.69 -15.23
N LEU A 21 13.34 17.47 -15.36
CA LEU A 21 13.85 16.31 -14.63
C LEU A 21 14.95 15.60 -15.41
N ASP A 22 16.02 15.22 -14.70
CA ASP A 22 17.00 14.27 -15.19
C ASP A 22 16.26 12.95 -15.57
N GLU A 23 16.69 12.28 -16.63
CA GLU A 23 16.09 11.00 -17.07
C GLU A 23 16.07 9.95 -15.94
N LYS A 24 17.09 9.95 -15.07
CA LYS A 24 17.17 9.06 -13.90
C LYS A 24 16.15 9.36 -12.82
N LEU A 25 15.57 10.57 -12.83
CA LEU A 25 14.56 11.01 -11.88
C LEU A 25 13.14 10.93 -12.43
N LYS A 26 12.99 10.56 -13.70
CA LYS A 26 11.67 10.41 -14.32
C LYS A 26 11.04 9.08 -13.91
N THR A 27 9.78 9.15 -13.46
CA THR A 27 8.95 7.97 -13.27
C THR A 27 8.32 7.53 -14.60
N LEU A 28 7.73 6.34 -14.61
CA LEU A 28 6.94 5.88 -15.75
C LEU A 28 5.84 6.89 -16.12
N GLN A 29 5.19 7.50 -15.13
CA GLN A 29 4.15 8.51 -15.34
C GLN A 29 4.66 9.79 -15.99
N SER A 30 5.94 10.10 -15.88
CA SER A 30 6.55 11.24 -16.56
C SER A 30 6.97 10.94 -18.01
N SER A 31 6.84 9.71 -18.48
CA SER A 31 7.07 9.31 -19.87
C SER A 31 5.85 9.61 -20.76
N THR A 32 6.09 10.11 -21.96
CA THR A 32 5.04 10.30 -22.99
C THR A 32 4.62 8.97 -23.66
N LYS A 33 5.44 7.93 -23.50
CA LYS A 33 5.22 6.58 -24.06
C LYS A 33 4.70 5.57 -23.05
N ARG A 34 4.29 6.03 -21.86
CA ARG A 34 3.81 5.14 -20.80
C ARG A 34 2.53 4.41 -21.20
N PHE A 35 2.33 3.24 -20.64
CA PHE A 35 1.01 2.64 -20.57
C PHE A 35 0.07 3.54 -19.74
N ASN A 36 -1.21 3.46 -20.01
CA ASN A 36 -2.24 4.14 -19.23
C ASN A 36 -3.28 3.11 -18.83
N SER A 37 -3.15 2.57 -17.65
CA SER A 37 -4.04 1.53 -17.12
C SER A 37 -5.41 2.05 -16.75
N LEU A 38 -5.47 3.30 -16.23
CA LEU A 38 -6.69 3.93 -15.71
C LEU A 38 -7.04 5.16 -16.56
N GLU A 39 -8.14 5.04 -17.31
CA GLU A 39 -8.65 6.11 -18.18
C GLU A 39 -9.24 7.28 -17.41
N SER A 40 -9.38 8.38 -18.14
CA SER A 40 -10.23 9.50 -17.71
C SER A 40 -11.70 9.04 -17.59
N GLY A 41 -12.46 9.73 -16.71
CA GLY A 41 -13.87 9.39 -16.46
C GLY A 41 -14.07 8.54 -15.20
N HIS A 42 -13.00 8.07 -14.54
CA HIS A 42 -13.10 7.51 -13.20
C HIS A 42 -13.61 8.55 -12.18
N ARG A 43 -14.22 8.08 -11.11
CA ARG A 43 -14.88 8.91 -10.07
C ARG A 43 -14.07 9.00 -8.78
N ALA A 44 -12.73 8.90 -8.84
CA ALA A 44 -11.88 9.02 -7.66
C ALA A 44 -12.03 10.41 -7.02
N CYS A 45 -11.97 10.43 -5.69
CA CYS A 45 -11.99 11.67 -4.92
C CYS A 45 -10.78 12.55 -5.28
N GLN A 46 -10.92 13.86 -5.11
CA GLN A 46 -9.82 14.78 -5.27
C GLN A 46 -8.70 14.45 -4.26
N GLY A 47 -7.47 14.30 -4.74
CA GLY A 47 -6.33 13.92 -3.91
C GLY A 47 -6.33 12.46 -3.45
N CYS A 48 -7.09 11.57 -4.09
CA CYS A 48 -7.16 10.15 -3.73
C CYS A 48 -5.81 9.46 -3.87
N GLY A 49 -5.24 9.00 -2.75
CA GLY A 49 -3.99 8.22 -2.73
C GLY A 49 -4.14 6.87 -3.41
N GLU A 50 -5.31 6.23 -3.31
CA GLU A 50 -5.57 4.93 -3.90
C GLU A 50 -5.58 4.98 -5.43
N ALA A 51 -6.21 6.00 -6.03
CA ALA A 51 -6.18 6.20 -7.49
C ALA A 51 -4.77 6.48 -8.00
N LEU A 52 -3.97 7.22 -7.24
CA LEU A 52 -2.56 7.48 -7.55
C LEU A 52 -1.74 6.19 -7.50
N GLY A 53 -1.81 5.45 -6.38
CA GLY A 53 -1.07 4.20 -6.19
C GLY A 53 -1.44 3.13 -7.20
N ALA A 54 -2.74 2.95 -7.47
CA ALA A 54 -3.22 1.95 -8.43
C ALA A 54 -2.77 2.24 -9.86
N ARG A 55 -2.84 3.51 -10.29
CA ARG A 55 -2.34 3.91 -11.61
C ARG A 55 -0.86 3.58 -11.77
N TYR A 56 -0.01 3.99 -10.84
CA TYR A 56 1.43 3.73 -10.92
C TYR A 56 1.76 2.24 -10.90
N ALA A 57 1.12 1.48 -10.02
CA ALA A 57 1.34 0.05 -9.91
C ALA A 57 0.95 -0.70 -11.19
N LEU A 58 -0.24 -0.41 -11.74
CA LEU A 58 -0.73 -1.13 -12.92
C LEU A 58 -0.11 -0.65 -14.23
N ASP A 59 0.22 0.63 -14.38
CA ASP A 59 0.98 1.13 -15.53
C ASP A 59 2.35 0.43 -15.61
N THR A 60 3.05 0.30 -14.46
CA THR A 60 4.31 -0.41 -14.36
C THR A 60 4.17 -1.89 -14.68
N ALA A 61 3.13 -2.54 -14.14
CA ALA A 61 2.89 -3.96 -14.43
C ALA A 61 2.56 -4.21 -15.91
N MET A 62 1.83 -3.31 -16.56
CA MET A 62 1.57 -3.37 -18.00
C MET A 62 2.84 -3.18 -18.81
N GLU A 63 3.73 -2.26 -18.42
CA GLU A 63 5.02 -2.07 -19.08
C GLU A 63 5.88 -3.33 -19.02
N GLU A 64 6.01 -3.94 -17.86
CA GLU A 64 6.82 -5.16 -17.66
C GLU A 64 6.28 -6.39 -18.40
N THR A 65 5.04 -6.37 -18.84
CA THR A 65 4.40 -7.52 -19.48
C THR A 65 3.95 -7.24 -20.91
N ASP A 66 4.29 -6.08 -21.45
CA ASP A 66 3.79 -5.60 -22.74
C ASP A 66 2.24 -5.66 -22.81
N GLY A 67 1.60 -5.16 -21.73
CA GLY A 67 0.14 -5.11 -21.58
C GLY A 67 -0.53 -6.46 -21.27
N ARG A 68 0.22 -7.55 -21.10
CA ARG A 68 -0.33 -8.91 -20.90
C ARG A 68 -0.60 -9.21 -19.44
N ILE A 69 -1.47 -8.42 -18.84
CA ILE A 69 -1.98 -8.64 -17.47
C ILE A 69 -3.49 -8.87 -17.47
N ALA A 70 -3.96 -9.49 -16.40
CA ALA A 70 -5.38 -9.56 -16.06
C ALA A 70 -5.53 -9.36 -14.55
N VAL A 71 -6.57 -8.66 -14.14
CA VAL A 71 -6.74 -8.18 -12.77
C VAL A 71 -8.00 -8.75 -12.15
N ALA A 72 -7.90 -9.31 -10.94
CA ALA A 72 -9.02 -9.64 -10.06
C ALA A 72 -9.09 -8.60 -8.95
N ASN A 73 -10.24 -7.94 -8.77
CA ASN A 73 -10.42 -6.86 -7.82
C ASN A 73 -11.46 -7.19 -6.75
N ALA A 74 -11.14 -6.89 -5.49
CA ALA A 74 -12.10 -6.91 -4.41
C ALA A 74 -13.00 -5.69 -4.44
N THR A 75 -14.20 -5.78 -3.89
CA THR A 75 -15.07 -4.63 -3.64
C THR A 75 -14.35 -3.62 -2.72
N GLY A 76 -14.47 -2.34 -3.02
CA GLY A 76 -13.87 -1.25 -2.23
C GLY A 76 -13.87 0.07 -2.99
N CYS A 77 -13.13 1.06 -2.49
CA CYS A 77 -13.01 2.36 -3.16
C CYS A 77 -12.50 2.20 -4.60
N LEU A 78 -11.50 1.36 -4.82
CA LEU A 78 -10.90 1.15 -6.13
C LEU A 78 -11.92 0.68 -7.17
N GLU A 79 -12.76 -0.28 -6.80
CA GLU A 79 -13.83 -0.74 -7.66
C GLU A 79 -14.85 0.38 -7.92
N VAL A 80 -15.37 1.01 -6.84
CA VAL A 80 -16.45 1.98 -6.93
C VAL A 80 -16.08 3.18 -7.82
N PHE A 81 -14.87 3.72 -7.70
CA PHE A 81 -14.51 4.87 -8.51
C PHE A 81 -14.09 4.53 -9.94
N SER A 82 -13.67 3.29 -10.21
CA SER A 82 -13.13 2.88 -11.50
C SER A 82 -14.14 2.19 -12.42
N THR A 83 -15.34 1.86 -11.93
CA THR A 83 -16.40 1.19 -12.68
C THR A 83 -17.66 2.05 -12.80
N PRO A 84 -17.61 3.18 -13.54
CA PRO A 84 -18.81 3.93 -13.86
C PRO A 84 -19.70 3.09 -14.79
N TYR A 85 -20.80 2.55 -14.24
CA TYR A 85 -21.73 1.73 -15.02
C TYR A 85 -22.23 2.46 -16.29
N PRO A 86 -22.31 1.79 -17.44
CA PRO A 86 -22.04 0.36 -17.69
C PRO A 86 -20.59 0.03 -18.05
N GLU A 87 -19.67 0.95 -17.91
CA GLU A 87 -18.30 0.87 -18.37
C GLU A 87 -17.32 0.69 -17.22
N SER A 88 -16.10 0.33 -17.58
CA SER A 88 -14.94 0.31 -16.68
C SER A 88 -13.88 1.29 -17.18
N ALA A 89 -13.23 2.00 -16.26
CA ALA A 89 -12.11 2.87 -16.59
C ALA A 89 -10.77 2.13 -16.78
N TRP A 90 -10.76 0.82 -16.73
CA TRP A 90 -9.55 0.00 -16.87
C TRP A 90 -9.27 -0.42 -18.31
N ARG A 91 -8.03 -0.30 -18.73
CA ARG A 91 -7.54 -0.70 -20.07
C ARG A 91 -6.98 -2.12 -20.14
N MET A 92 -7.27 -2.97 -19.18
CA MET A 92 -6.89 -4.38 -19.19
C MET A 92 -8.11 -5.26 -18.84
N PRO A 93 -8.04 -6.58 -19.09
CA PRO A 93 -9.03 -7.51 -18.54
C PRO A 93 -9.11 -7.35 -17.01
N TRP A 94 -10.27 -6.96 -16.54
CA TRP A 94 -10.50 -6.65 -15.15
C TRP A 94 -11.79 -7.31 -14.67
N LEU A 95 -11.69 -8.05 -13.58
CA LEU A 95 -12.80 -8.80 -13.01
C LEU A 95 -13.05 -8.33 -11.57
N HIS A 96 -14.20 -7.71 -11.34
CA HIS A 96 -14.69 -7.44 -10.00
C HIS A 96 -15.27 -8.71 -9.37
N SER A 97 -14.89 -8.97 -8.14
CA SER A 97 -15.45 -10.03 -7.31
C SER A 97 -15.85 -9.49 -5.95
N LEU A 98 -16.30 -10.36 -5.03
CA LEU A 98 -16.74 -9.95 -3.71
C LEU A 98 -15.56 -9.44 -2.85
N PHE A 99 -15.88 -8.77 -1.75
CA PHE A 99 -14.91 -8.15 -0.84
C PHE A 99 -13.71 -9.03 -0.48
N GLY A 100 -13.94 -10.29 -0.13
CA GLY A 100 -12.92 -11.15 0.48
C GLY A 100 -12.28 -12.16 -0.47
N ASN A 101 -12.62 -12.20 -1.75
CA ASN A 101 -12.21 -13.32 -2.59
C ASN A 101 -11.32 -13.01 -3.79
N ALA A 102 -10.77 -11.79 -3.88
CA ALA A 102 -9.88 -11.43 -4.98
C ALA A 102 -8.70 -12.40 -5.15
N ALA A 103 -8.08 -12.84 -4.06
CA ALA A 103 -7.00 -13.82 -4.08
C ALA A 103 -7.45 -15.18 -4.65
N ALA A 104 -8.60 -15.69 -4.24
CA ALA A 104 -9.13 -16.96 -4.73
C ALA A 104 -9.51 -16.90 -6.22
N VAL A 105 -10.11 -15.78 -6.65
CA VAL A 105 -10.44 -15.55 -8.07
C VAL A 105 -9.17 -15.45 -8.91
N ALA A 106 -8.17 -14.71 -8.45
CA ALA A 106 -6.88 -14.59 -9.13
C ALA A 106 -6.15 -15.93 -9.25
N THR A 107 -6.22 -16.78 -8.22
CA THR A 107 -5.71 -18.16 -8.26
C THR A 107 -6.35 -18.94 -9.41
N GLY A 108 -7.68 -18.87 -9.53
CA GLY A 108 -8.41 -19.53 -10.63
C GLY A 108 -8.04 -18.97 -12.00
N MET A 109 -7.93 -17.62 -12.12
CA MET A 109 -7.50 -16.95 -13.35
C MET A 109 -6.08 -17.37 -13.75
N ALA A 110 -5.14 -17.39 -12.82
CA ALA A 110 -3.75 -17.79 -13.07
C ALA A 110 -3.67 -19.24 -13.56
N ALA A 111 -4.44 -20.15 -12.93
CA ALA A 111 -4.52 -21.54 -13.37
C ALA A 111 -5.10 -21.66 -14.79
N ALA A 112 -6.17 -20.95 -15.11
CA ALA A 112 -6.81 -20.95 -16.43
C ALA A 112 -5.86 -20.39 -17.51
N TYR A 113 -5.21 -19.25 -17.25
CA TYR A 113 -4.25 -18.66 -18.18
C TYR A 113 -3.03 -19.56 -18.41
N ARG A 114 -2.54 -20.26 -17.40
CA ARG A 114 -1.45 -21.23 -17.51
C ARG A 114 -1.82 -22.41 -18.43
N VAL A 115 -3.03 -22.95 -18.27
CA VAL A 115 -3.53 -24.04 -19.13
C VAL A 115 -3.67 -23.55 -20.58
N ARG A 116 -4.27 -22.38 -20.78
CA ARG A 116 -4.43 -21.77 -22.10
C ARG A 116 -3.09 -21.49 -22.77
N ALA A 117 -2.14 -20.94 -22.04
CA ALA A 117 -0.79 -20.66 -22.53
C ALA A 117 -0.08 -21.91 -23.06
N LYS A 118 -0.20 -23.04 -22.34
CA LYS A 118 0.34 -24.33 -22.79
C LYS A 118 -0.32 -24.79 -24.08
N LYS A 119 -1.65 -24.64 -24.20
CA LYS A 119 -2.40 -25.02 -25.39
C LYS A 119 -2.05 -24.15 -26.59
N ASP A 120 -1.90 -22.86 -26.39
CA ASP A 120 -1.69 -21.87 -27.48
C ASP A 120 -0.19 -21.67 -27.80
N GLY A 121 0.73 -22.31 -27.05
CA GLY A 121 2.18 -22.16 -27.24
C GLY A 121 2.68 -20.73 -26.96
N LYS A 122 1.97 -19.95 -26.14
CA LYS A 122 2.28 -18.54 -25.80
C LYS A 122 2.63 -18.38 -24.33
N PRO A 123 3.40 -17.35 -23.95
CA PRO A 123 3.60 -17.03 -22.54
C PRO A 123 2.26 -16.76 -21.83
N PRO A 124 2.09 -17.17 -20.56
CA PRO A 124 0.86 -16.92 -19.82
C PRO A 124 0.64 -15.42 -19.57
N VAL A 125 -0.62 -15.02 -19.47
CA VAL A 125 -1.01 -13.71 -18.96
C VAL A 125 -0.67 -13.65 -17.48
N ARG A 126 -0.04 -12.57 -17.04
CA ARG A 126 0.29 -12.35 -15.62
C ARG A 126 -0.94 -11.90 -14.87
N VAL A 127 -1.21 -12.50 -13.73
CA VAL A 127 -2.41 -12.19 -12.94
C VAL A 127 -2.05 -11.35 -11.72
N ILE A 128 -2.82 -10.29 -11.52
CA ILE A 128 -2.75 -9.42 -10.36
C ILE A 128 -4.08 -9.52 -9.61
N ALA A 129 -4.01 -9.75 -8.30
CA ALA A 129 -5.12 -9.54 -7.40
C ALA A 129 -4.97 -8.20 -6.69
N GLN A 130 -6.06 -7.49 -6.45
CA GLN A 130 -5.99 -6.23 -5.74
C GLN A 130 -7.21 -6.00 -4.85
N GLY A 131 -7.00 -5.28 -3.74
CA GLY A 131 -8.06 -4.92 -2.81
C GLY A 131 -7.63 -3.83 -1.85
N GLY A 132 -8.60 -3.21 -1.17
CA GLY A 132 -8.34 -2.33 -0.03
C GLY A 132 -7.92 -3.11 1.22
N ASP A 133 -7.51 -2.38 2.24
CA ASP A 133 -7.06 -2.98 3.51
C ASP A 133 -8.15 -3.83 4.19
N GLY A 134 -9.40 -3.38 4.25
CA GLY A 134 -10.49 -4.17 4.82
C GLY A 134 -10.72 -5.51 4.08
N GLY A 135 -10.72 -5.47 2.75
CA GLY A 135 -10.83 -6.66 1.91
C GLY A 135 -9.64 -7.60 2.02
N THR A 136 -8.47 -7.09 2.36
CA THR A 136 -7.21 -7.84 2.46
C THR A 136 -6.96 -8.35 3.87
N THR A 137 -6.96 -7.45 4.86
CA THR A 137 -6.52 -7.75 6.23
C THR A 137 -7.57 -8.48 7.06
N ASP A 138 -8.84 -8.32 6.70
CA ASP A 138 -9.96 -8.88 7.44
C ASP A 138 -10.69 -9.97 6.65
N ILE A 139 -11.66 -9.59 5.85
CA ILE A 139 -12.60 -10.55 5.24
C ILE A 139 -11.92 -11.45 4.19
N GLY A 140 -10.85 -11.02 3.54
CA GLY A 140 -10.12 -11.78 2.52
C GLY A 140 -8.94 -12.58 3.03
N MET A 141 -8.60 -12.48 4.32
CA MET A 141 -7.37 -13.07 4.88
C MET A 141 -7.25 -14.58 4.66
N GLY A 142 -8.35 -15.31 4.75
CA GLY A 142 -8.35 -16.77 4.52
C GLY A 142 -8.01 -17.11 3.06
N CYS A 143 -8.59 -16.39 2.10
CA CYS A 143 -8.28 -16.57 0.67
C CYS A 143 -6.84 -16.18 0.34
N LEU A 144 -6.36 -15.09 0.93
CA LEU A 144 -5.00 -14.60 0.75
C LEU A 144 -3.97 -15.58 1.32
N SER A 145 -4.16 -16.05 2.55
CA SER A 145 -3.30 -17.06 3.17
C SER A 145 -3.25 -18.35 2.34
N GLY A 146 -4.40 -18.81 1.82
CA GLY A 146 -4.43 -19.97 0.94
C GLY A 146 -3.69 -19.76 -0.40
N MET A 147 -3.70 -18.55 -0.96
CA MET A 147 -2.92 -18.20 -2.15
C MET A 147 -1.41 -18.23 -1.85
N PHE A 148 -1.00 -17.73 -0.68
CA PHE A 148 0.39 -17.76 -0.23
C PHE A 148 0.86 -19.19 0.01
N ASP A 149 0.08 -20.01 0.72
CA ASP A 149 0.40 -21.41 1.05
C ASP A 149 0.63 -22.26 -0.22
N ARG A 150 -0.19 -22.07 -1.25
CA ARG A 150 -0.02 -22.75 -2.54
C ARG A 150 1.07 -22.14 -3.42
N ASN A 151 1.64 -21.02 -3.04
CA ASN A 151 2.60 -20.24 -3.83
C ASN A 151 2.07 -19.97 -5.26
N ASP A 152 0.81 -19.55 -5.37
CA ASP A 152 0.18 -19.28 -6.66
C ASP A 152 0.88 -18.14 -7.39
N ASP A 153 1.08 -18.24 -8.72
CA ASP A 153 1.76 -17.17 -9.49
C ASP A 153 0.88 -15.95 -9.69
N VAL A 154 0.65 -15.22 -8.59
CA VAL A 154 -0.18 -14.03 -8.50
C VAL A 154 0.56 -12.94 -7.73
N LEU A 155 0.57 -11.73 -8.26
CA LEU A 155 0.91 -10.54 -7.47
C LEU A 155 -0.35 -10.02 -6.78
N TYR A 156 -0.37 -10.00 -5.45
CA TYR A 156 -1.44 -9.33 -4.69
C TYR A 156 -1.01 -7.93 -4.27
N ILE A 157 -1.82 -6.92 -4.59
CA ILE A 157 -1.59 -5.53 -4.20
C ILE A 157 -2.70 -5.10 -3.23
N CYS A 158 -2.31 -4.71 -2.03
CA CYS A 158 -3.18 -4.09 -1.04
C CYS A 158 -3.02 -2.57 -1.10
N TYR A 159 -4.10 -1.87 -1.38
CA TYR A 159 -4.17 -0.41 -1.27
C TYR A 159 -4.69 -0.05 0.10
N ASP A 160 -3.76 0.30 1.00
CA ASP A 160 -4.03 0.52 2.41
C ASP A 160 -4.38 1.99 2.67
N ASN A 161 -5.66 2.26 2.82
CA ASN A 161 -6.18 3.56 3.28
C ASN A 161 -6.63 3.52 4.76
N GLU A 162 -6.30 2.43 5.46
CA GLU A 162 -6.45 2.21 6.89
C GLU A 162 -7.90 2.23 7.42
N ALA A 163 -8.89 1.89 6.56
CA ALA A 163 -10.29 1.69 6.96
C ALA A 163 -11.11 1.02 5.84
N TYR A 164 -12.30 0.51 6.15
CA TYR A 164 -13.38 0.32 5.16
C TYR A 164 -13.88 1.70 4.75
N MET A 165 -13.16 2.33 3.83
CA MET A 165 -13.28 3.76 3.57
C MET A 165 -14.55 4.12 2.83
N ASN A 166 -14.88 3.37 1.76
CA ASN A 166 -16.02 3.65 0.90
C ASN A 166 -17.37 3.48 1.61
N THR A 167 -17.46 2.52 2.51
CA THR A 167 -18.71 2.21 3.23
C THR A 167 -19.00 3.17 4.41
N GLY A 168 -18.14 4.12 4.67
CA GLY A 168 -18.33 5.14 5.71
C GLY A 168 -17.28 5.14 6.80
N VAL A 169 -16.04 4.75 6.48
CA VAL A 169 -14.87 4.84 7.36
C VAL A 169 -14.99 3.95 8.61
N GLN A 170 -15.43 2.71 8.45
CA GLN A 170 -15.39 1.73 9.54
C GLN A 170 -13.95 1.25 9.77
N ARG A 171 -13.66 0.86 11.00
CA ARG A 171 -12.38 0.30 11.37
C ARG A 171 -12.07 -0.98 10.57
N SER A 172 -10.86 -1.08 10.02
CA SER A 172 -10.24 -2.33 9.55
C SER A 172 -9.13 -2.78 10.50
N SER A 173 -8.57 -3.98 10.29
CA SER A 173 -7.38 -4.41 11.04
C SER A 173 -6.09 -3.68 10.64
N ALA A 174 -6.11 -2.85 9.59
CA ALA A 174 -5.02 -1.96 9.24
C ALA A 174 -5.16 -0.55 9.88
N THR A 175 -6.33 -0.25 10.43
CA THR A 175 -6.55 1.05 11.11
C THR A 175 -5.57 1.22 12.26
N PRO A 176 -4.75 2.29 12.27
CA PRO A 176 -3.76 2.48 13.33
C PRO A 176 -4.40 2.66 14.70
N PRO A 177 -3.67 2.35 15.77
CA PRO A 177 -4.15 2.57 17.14
C PRO A 177 -4.60 4.02 17.31
N THR A 178 -5.65 4.22 18.10
CA THR A 178 -6.21 5.51 18.48
C THR A 178 -6.88 6.30 17.35
N ALA A 179 -6.79 5.86 16.10
CA ALA A 179 -7.46 6.54 15.00
C ALA A 179 -8.99 6.52 15.19
N ARG A 180 -9.60 7.68 14.97
CA ARG A 180 -11.05 7.81 14.90
C ARG A 180 -11.57 7.19 13.61
N THR A 181 -12.56 6.32 13.73
CA THR A 181 -13.39 5.83 12.63
C THR A 181 -14.86 5.88 13.01
N ALA A 182 -15.76 5.55 12.08
CA ALA A 182 -17.19 5.49 12.38
C ALA A 182 -17.55 4.42 13.45
N THR A 183 -16.73 3.38 13.57
CA THR A 183 -16.93 2.29 14.55
C THR A 183 -15.96 2.35 15.74
N THR A 184 -15.04 3.31 15.78
CA THR A 184 -14.09 3.56 16.86
C THR A 184 -14.02 5.05 17.18
N MET A 185 -15.15 5.60 17.61
CA MET A 185 -15.25 7.01 17.97
C MET A 185 -14.59 7.25 19.34
N PRO A 186 -13.70 8.25 19.47
CA PRO A 186 -13.15 8.64 20.76
C PRO A 186 -14.25 9.05 21.75
N GLN A 187 -14.16 8.55 22.98
CA GLN A 187 -15.08 8.83 24.08
C GLN A 187 -14.28 8.92 25.39
N PRO A 188 -14.83 9.46 26.48
CA PRO A 188 -14.16 9.41 27.78
C PRO A 188 -13.73 7.98 28.13
N GLY A 189 -12.43 7.75 28.33
CA GLY A 189 -11.84 6.43 28.56
C GLY A 189 -11.58 5.58 27.32
N TYR A 190 -11.89 6.07 26.12
CA TYR A 190 -11.61 5.39 24.85
C TYR A 190 -10.96 6.35 23.84
N GLU A 191 -9.76 6.05 23.43
CA GLU A 191 -8.93 6.91 22.59
C GLU A 191 -9.19 6.79 21.09
N GLY A 192 -10.25 6.13 20.67
CA GLY A 192 -10.51 5.75 19.28
C GLY A 192 -10.28 4.25 19.06
N ASN A 193 -9.48 3.85 18.05
CA ASN A 193 -9.18 2.44 17.82
C ASN A 193 -8.28 1.87 18.93
N ASN A 194 -8.83 1.06 19.82
CA ASN A 194 -8.14 0.39 20.93
C ASN A 194 -7.94 -1.12 20.72
N PHE A 195 -8.15 -1.63 19.52
CA PHE A 195 -8.00 -3.05 19.17
C PHE A 195 -6.54 -3.50 18.93
N GLY A 196 -5.57 -2.76 19.46
CA GLY A 196 -4.15 -3.07 19.31
C GLY A 196 -3.52 -2.46 18.04
N GLN A 197 -2.37 -3.00 17.65
CA GLN A 197 -1.57 -2.45 16.53
C GLN A 197 -2.10 -2.87 15.14
N GLY A 198 -3.11 -3.71 15.09
CA GLY A 198 -3.63 -4.27 13.84
C GLY A 198 -2.84 -5.48 13.34
N LYS A 199 -3.22 -5.96 12.16
CA LYS A 199 -2.52 -7.08 11.49
C LYS A 199 -1.45 -6.53 10.55
N SER A 200 -0.24 -7.04 10.68
CA SER A 200 0.81 -6.80 9.68
C SER A 200 0.77 -7.90 8.62
N VAL A 201 0.00 -7.69 7.56
CA VAL A 201 -0.08 -8.66 6.45
C VAL A 201 1.27 -8.86 5.78
N PRO A 202 2.17 -7.86 5.62
CA PRO A 202 3.51 -8.10 5.12
C PRO A 202 4.27 -9.14 5.96
N LEU A 203 4.22 -9.07 7.29
CA LEU A 203 4.87 -10.07 8.17
C LEU A 203 4.20 -11.45 8.08
N ILE A 204 2.89 -11.50 7.92
CA ILE A 204 2.17 -12.77 7.70
C ILE A 204 2.59 -13.39 6.37
N ALA A 205 2.71 -12.60 5.32
CA ALA A 205 3.19 -13.03 4.01
C ALA A 205 4.64 -13.53 4.07
N MET A 206 5.51 -12.83 4.80
CA MET A 206 6.88 -13.29 5.07
C MET A 206 6.90 -14.63 5.80
N ALA A 207 6.03 -14.83 6.79
CA ALA A 207 5.92 -16.09 7.53
C ALA A 207 5.45 -17.28 6.65
N HIS A 208 4.78 -17.01 5.52
CA HIS A 208 4.50 -18.02 4.49
C HIS A 208 5.72 -18.34 3.61
N GLY A 209 6.82 -17.59 3.72
CA GLY A 209 8.02 -17.79 2.90
C GLY A 209 7.80 -17.54 1.40
N ILE A 210 6.85 -16.67 1.04
CA ILE A 210 6.59 -16.35 -0.38
C ILE A 210 7.79 -15.62 -1.01
N PRO A 211 7.99 -15.74 -2.32
CA PRO A 211 9.15 -15.18 -3.02
C PRO A 211 9.39 -13.70 -2.80
N TYR A 212 8.32 -12.88 -2.70
CA TYR A 212 8.50 -11.43 -2.55
C TYR A 212 7.39 -10.77 -1.74
N VAL A 213 7.80 -9.92 -0.82
CA VAL A 213 6.94 -9.05 -0.01
C VAL A 213 7.52 -7.64 -0.01
N ALA A 214 6.68 -6.63 -0.20
CA ALA A 214 7.10 -5.25 -0.08
C ALA A 214 6.01 -4.36 0.53
N THR A 215 6.44 -3.28 1.15
CA THR A 215 5.60 -2.13 1.48
C THR A 215 6.06 -0.92 0.68
N ALA A 216 5.14 -0.04 0.32
CA ALA A 216 5.43 1.17 -0.43
C ALA A 216 4.46 2.29 -0.03
N THR A 217 4.74 3.51 -0.43
CA THR A 217 3.83 4.65 -0.25
C THR A 217 3.71 5.45 -1.54
N VAL A 218 2.63 6.20 -1.68
CA VAL A 218 2.48 7.15 -2.80
C VAL A 218 3.36 8.40 -2.67
N ALA A 219 4.19 8.48 -1.64
CA ALA A 219 5.18 9.55 -1.48
C ALA A 219 6.45 9.32 -2.27
N ASP A 220 6.79 8.06 -2.57
CA ASP A 220 7.93 7.68 -3.39
C ASP A 220 7.49 6.77 -4.54
N LEU A 221 7.21 7.40 -5.68
CA LEU A 221 6.69 6.69 -6.85
C LEU A 221 7.77 5.90 -7.58
N HIS A 222 9.05 6.30 -7.46
CA HIS A 222 10.17 5.52 -8.01
C HIS A 222 10.37 4.21 -7.24
N ASP A 223 10.28 4.26 -5.92
CA ASP A 223 10.35 3.06 -5.08
C ASP A 223 9.17 2.12 -5.39
N LEU A 224 7.97 2.68 -5.53
CA LEU A 224 6.78 1.91 -5.89
C LEU A 224 6.96 1.21 -7.26
N GLU A 225 7.37 1.95 -8.30
CA GLU A 225 7.62 1.39 -9.64
C GLU A 225 8.69 0.29 -9.58
N ARG A 226 9.81 0.54 -8.92
CA ARG A 226 10.89 -0.42 -8.76
C ARG A 226 10.42 -1.73 -8.11
N LYS A 227 9.62 -1.64 -7.04
CA LYS A 227 9.05 -2.80 -6.34
C LYS A 227 8.06 -3.58 -7.20
N VAL A 228 7.21 -2.89 -7.94
CA VAL A 228 6.28 -3.55 -8.87
C VAL A 228 7.03 -4.24 -10.01
N ARG A 229 8.06 -3.61 -10.62
CA ARG A 229 8.92 -4.25 -11.63
C ARG A 229 9.54 -5.53 -11.09
N LYS A 230 10.14 -5.45 -9.90
CA LYS A 230 10.74 -6.62 -9.25
C LYS A 230 9.72 -7.72 -8.98
N ALA A 231 8.54 -7.38 -8.47
CA ALA A 231 7.48 -8.36 -8.27
C ALA A 231 7.00 -8.99 -9.58
N MET A 232 6.92 -8.23 -10.67
CA MET A 232 6.51 -8.75 -11.97
C MET A 232 7.57 -9.62 -12.64
N SER A 233 8.86 -9.43 -12.35
CA SER A 233 9.94 -10.29 -12.83
C SER A 233 10.01 -11.64 -12.11
N MET A 234 9.40 -11.76 -10.93
CA MET A 234 9.36 -12.99 -10.14
C MET A 234 8.13 -13.84 -10.44
N HIS A 235 8.20 -15.13 -10.08
CA HIS A 235 7.09 -16.10 -10.12
C HIS A 235 6.73 -16.60 -8.72
N GLY A 236 5.58 -17.19 -8.58
CA GLY A 236 5.00 -17.60 -7.31
C GLY A 236 4.15 -16.48 -6.68
N ALA A 237 3.81 -16.59 -5.41
CA ALA A 237 3.01 -15.60 -4.72
C ALA A 237 3.86 -14.37 -4.34
N ARG A 238 3.35 -13.20 -4.64
CA ARG A 238 4.00 -11.92 -4.30
C ARG A 238 2.99 -10.99 -3.68
N TYR A 239 3.43 -10.17 -2.73
CA TYR A 239 2.57 -9.25 -2.01
C TYR A 239 3.19 -7.86 -1.91
N ILE A 240 2.42 -6.83 -2.26
CA ILE A 240 2.79 -5.43 -2.06
C ILE A 240 1.67 -4.71 -1.31
N GLN A 241 2.00 -4.06 -0.20
CA GLN A 241 1.08 -3.16 0.52
C GLN A 241 1.49 -1.72 0.27
N ILE A 242 0.58 -0.92 -0.28
CA ILE A 242 0.83 0.48 -0.63
C ILE A 242 -0.01 1.36 0.29
N LEU A 243 0.65 2.20 1.09
CA LEU A 243 -0.05 3.22 1.87
C LEU A 243 -0.61 4.29 0.94
N VAL A 244 -1.93 4.44 0.95
CA VAL A 244 -2.67 5.33 0.08
C VAL A 244 -3.59 6.25 0.89
N PRO A 245 -3.06 7.34 1.47
CA PRO A 245 -3.83 8.21 2.37
C PRO A 245 -5.12 8.71 1.72
N CYS A 246 -6.20 8.71 2.51
CA CYS A 246 -7.52 9.17 2.09
C CYS A 246 -7.84 10.55 2.66
N PRO A 247 -7.88 11.63 1.85
CA PRO A 247 -8.17 12.98 2.35
C PRO A 247 -9.49 13.08 3.11
N LEU A 248 -10.52 12.41 2.61
CA LEU A 248 -11.86 12.45 3.21
C LEU A 248 -11.92 11.70 4.54
N GLY A 249 -11.46 10.44 4.54
CA GLY A 249 -11.54 9.60 5.74
C GLY A 249 -10.58 10.01 6.85
N TRP A 250 -9.37 10.47 6.51
CA TRP A 250 -8.41 10.91 7.51
C TRP A 250 -8.59 12.38 7.89
N GLY A 251 -9.31 13.15 7.06
CA GLY A 251 -9.65 14.56 7.32
C GLY A 251 -8.48 15.51 7.16
N PHE A 252 -7.82 15.47 6.00
CA PHE A 252 -6.78 16.44 5.61
C PHE A 252 -7.11 17.06 4.23
N ALA A 253 -6.43 18.14 3.87
CA ALA A 253 -6.63 18.82 2.59
C ALA A 253 -6.14 17.96 1.42
N SER A 254 -6.88 17.92 0.31
CA SER A 254 -6.64 17.01 -0.84
C SER A 254 -5.27 17.18 -1.51
N ASP A 255 -4.62 18.32 -1.35
CA ASP A 255 -3.26 18.60 -1.83
C ASP A 255 -2.16 18.01 -0.90
N LYS A 256 -2.51 17.46 0.27
CA LYS A 256 -1.59 16.96 1.28
C LYS A 256 -1.35 15.45 1.25
N THR A 257 -1.95 14.71 0.34
CA THR A 257 -1.86 13.24 0.26
C THR A 257 -0.42 12.73 0.24
N VAL A 258 0.42 13.31 -0.61
CA VAL A 258 1.83 12.92 -0.74
C VAL A 258 2.64 13.32 0.50
N GLU A 259 2.35 14.47 1.09
CA GLU A 259 3.00 14.94 2.33
C GLU A 259 2.66 14.01 3.51
N VAL A 260 1.39 13.64 3.67
CA VAL A 260 0.96 12.71 4.72
C VAL A 260 1.60 11.33 4.53
N ALA A 261 1.64 10.80 3.30
CA ALA A 261 2.32 9.54 3.00
C ALA A 261 3.82 9.58 3.31
N ARG A 262 4.48 10.71 3.00
CA ARG A 262 5.90 10.92 3.31
C ARG A 262 6.15 10.93 4.82
N LEU A 263 5.35 11.67 5.57
CA LEU A 263 5.47 11.71 7.04
C LEU A 263 5.21 10.34 7.67
N ALA A 264 4.32 9.51 7.11
CA ALA A 264 4.13 8.15 7.60
C ALA A 264 5.42 7.32 7.51
N ALA A 265 6.18 7.44 6.42
CA ALA A 265 7.47 6.78 6.25
C ALA A 265 8.57 7.42 7.13
N GLU A 266 8.71 8.75 7.11
CA GLU A 266 9.75 9.49 7.85
C GLU A 266 9.62 9.39 9.38
N THR A 267 8.41 9.18 9.89
CA THR A 267 8.18 8.96 11.32
C THR A 267 8.35 7.49 11.74
N GLY A 268 8.45 6.55 10.79
CA GLY A 268 8.49 5.11 11.05
C GLY A 268 7.14 4.51 11.46
N ILE A 269 6.03 5.28 11.40
CA ILE A 269 4.70 4.74 11.72
C ILE A 269 4.26 3.71 10.67
N PHE A 270 4.64 3.92 9.41
CA PHE A 270 4.47 2.97 8.32
C PHE A 270 5.87 2.57 7.78
N PRO A 271 6.40 1.40 8.15
CA PRO A 271 7.70 0.95 7.70
C PRO A 271 7.68 0.58 6.22
N VAL A 272 8.66 1.12 5.47
CA VAL A 272 8.82 0.85 4.03
C VAL A 272 10.02 -0.07 3.83
N PHE A 273 9.78 -1.29 3.35
CA PHE A 273 10.79 -2.32 3.20
C PHE A 273 10.47 -3.31 2.08
N GLU A 274 11.42 -4.19 1.80
CA GLU A 274 11.29 -5.36 0.92
C GLU A 274 11.81 -6.61 1.64
N ALA A 275 11.22 -7.75 1.30
CA ALA A 275 11.67 -9.06 1.77
C ALA A 275 11.56 -10.10 0.65
N GLU A 276 12.48 -11.06 0.66
CA GLU A 276 12.48 -12.20 -0.25
C GLU A 276 12.56 -13.48 0.57
N ASN A 277 11.70 -14.45 0.27
CA ASN A 277 11.67 -15.75 0.94
C ASN A 277 11.63 -15.65 2.48
N GLY A 278 10.93 -14.64 3.00
CA GLY A 278 10.78 -14.40 4.43
C GLY A 278 11.85 -13.52 5.07
N GLU A 279 12.91 -13.14 4.36
CA GLU A 279 14.02 -12.34 4.90
C GLU A 279 13.96 -10.90 4.35
N ILE A 280 14.21 -9.90 5.21
CA ILE A 280 14.28 -8.49 4.81
C ILE A 280 15.53 -8.28 3.95
N THR A 281 15.35 -7.80 2.73
CA THR A 281 16.43 -7.56 1.76
C THR A 281 16.70 -6.09 1.49
N GLY A 282 15.81 -5.19 1.93
CA GLY A 282 15.99 -3.76 1.77
C GLY A 282 14.99 -2.96 2.59
N SER A 283 15.40 -1.77 3.03
CA SER A 283 14.57 -0.87 3.84
C SER A 283 14.79 0.58 3.41
N TYR A 284 13.71 1.36 3.46
CA TYR A 284 13.79 2.80 3.29
C TYR A 284 14.59 3.42 4.44
N LYS A 285 15.59 4.22 4.13
CA LYS A 285 16.40 4.89 5.16
C LYS A 285 15.85 6.27 5.49
N ILE A 286 15.42 6.43 6.72
CA ILE A 286 14.94 7.70 7.25
C ILE A 286 16.16 8.63 7.44
N ARG A 287 16.26 9.64 6.60
CA ARG A 287 17.36 10.61 6.63
C ARG A 287 17.23 11.65 7.73
N ARG A 288 15.99 11.94 8.14
CA ARG A 288 15.66 12.96 9.15
C ARG A 288 14.60 12.38 10.08
N PRO A 289 14.99 11.97 11.31
CA PRO A 289 14.03 11.51 12.30
C PRO A 289 12.97 12.60 12.54
N THR A 290 11.73 12.25 12.29
CA THR A 290 10.57 13.15 12.42
C THR A 290 9.68 12.65 13.54
N PRO A 291 9.31 13.48 14.54
CA PRO A 291 8.38 13.06 15.58
C PRO A 291 7.03 12.64 15.00
N VAL A 292 6.43 11.57 15.55
CA VAL A 292 5.13 11.05 15.08
C VAL A 292 4.03 12.12 15.14
N GLU A 293 4.14 13.06 16.06
CA GLU A 293 3.22 14.19 16.21
C GLU A 293 3.07 15.01 14.91
N ALA A 294 4.14 15.15 14.11
CA ALA A 294 4.09 15.86 12.82
C ALA A 294 3.11 15.16 11.84
N TYR A 295 3.11 13.83 11.82
CA TYR A 295 2.16 13.04 11.05
C TYR A 295 0.73 13.16 11.58
N LEU A 296 0.55 13.08 12.90
CA LEU A 296 -0.76 13.14 13.54
C LEU A 296 -1.45 14.50 13.32
N LYS A 297 -0.70 15.60 13.38
CA LYS A 297 -1.23 16.99 13.27
C LYS A 297 -1.95 17.27 11.96
N LEU A 298 -1.57 16.61 10.88
CA LEU A 298 -2.19 16.83 9.58
C LEU A 298 -3.58 16.17 9.45
N GLN A 299 -3.96 15.30 10.40
CA GLN A 299 -5.11 14.40 10.24
C GLN A 299 -6.15 14.60 11.33
N LYS A 300 -7.38 14.95 10.94
CA LYS A 300 -8.49 15.12 11.90
C LYS A 300 -8.84 13.85 12.67
N ARG A 301 -8.51 12.66 12.13
CA ARG A 301 -8.77 11.38 12.82
C ARG A 301 -7.96 11.20 14.09
N PHE A 302 -6.91 12.04 14.32
CA PHE A 302 -6.10 12.08 15.53
C PHE A 302 -6.24 13.38 16.32
N ALA A 303 -7.15 14.29 15.93
CA ALA A 303 -7.26 15.60 16.54
C ALA A 303 -7.58 15.55 18.05
N HIS A 304 -8.24 14.49 18.52
CA HIS A 304 -8.56 14.28 19.93
C HIS A 304 -7.34 14.03 20.82
N LEU A 305 -6.21 13.62 20.23
CA LEU A 305 -4.94 13.39 20.94
C LEU A 305 -4.12 14.67 21.11
N LEU A 306 -4.49 15.74 20.41
CA LEU A 306 -3.68 16.95 20.27
C LEU A 306 -4.33 18.17 20.92
N GLY A 307 -3.52 19.20 21.22
CA GLY A 307 -3.99 20.44 21.79
C GLY A 307 -4.12 20.42 23.33
N LYS A 308 -4.79 21.44 23.91
CA LYS A 308 -4.87 21.66 25.38
C LYS A 308 -5.56 20.52 26.14
N LYS A 309 -6.47 19.81 25.51
CA LYS A 309 -7.20 18.64 26.06
C LYS A 309 -6.71 17.32 25.45
N GLY A 310 -5.56 17.34 24.80
CA GLY A 310 -4.97 16.17 24.17
C GLY A 310 -4.44 15.16 25.18
N ASP A 311 -3.96 14.04 24.66
CA ASP A 311 -3.38 12.95 25.45
C ASP A 311 -1.90 12.75 25.08
N PRO A 312 -0.97 13.45 25.78
CA PRO A 312 0.46 13.32 25.52
C PRO A 312 1.01 11.91 25.75
N GLU A 313 0.42 11.14 26.68
CA GLU A 313 0.87 9.78 26.97
C GLU A 313 0.56 8.85 25.79
N THR A 314 -0.62 8.97 25.21
CA THR A 314 -0.98 8.24 24.00
C THR A 314 -0.12 8.63 22.81
N VAL A 315 0.21 9.91 22.63
CA VAL A 315 1.17 10.35 21.60
C VAL A 315 2.55 9.73 21.83
N ALA A 316 3.02 9.71 23.08
CA ALA A 316 4.29 9.05 23.43
C ALA A 316 4.26 7.53 23.17
N ARG A 317 3.11 6.86 23.38
CA ARG A 317 2.92 5.45 23.03
C ARG A 317 3.03 5.21 21.52
N LEU A 318 2.43 6.08 20.71
CA LEU A 318 2.56 6.01 19.24
C LEU A 318 4.01 6.25 18.80
N GLN A 319 4.73 7.18 19.45
CA GLN A 319 6.15 7.40 19.20
C GLN A 319 6.99 6.15 19.52
N ARG A 320 6.73 5.49 20.64
CA ARG A 320 7.41 4.22 20.97
C ARG A 320 7.12 3.12 19.96
N MET A 321 5.88 3.08 19.40
CA MET A 321 5.54 2.14 18.33
C MET A 321 6.34 2.43 17.06
N ALA A 322 6.42 3.69 16.65
CA ALA A 322 7.22 4.13 15.51
C ALA A 322 8.71 3.80 15.70
N ASN A 323 9.27 4.06 16.88
CA ASN A 323 10.66 3.72 17.20
C ASN A 323 10.93 2.22 17.09
N ARG A 324 10.01 1.37 17.60
CA ARG A 324 10.13 -0.09 17.43
C ARG A 324 10.08 -0.52 15.96
N ASN A 325 9.30 0.15 15.12
CA ASN A 325 9.30 -0.13 13.69
C ASN A 325 10.64 0.26 13.05
N ILE A 326 11.19 1.43 13.42
CA ILE A 326 12.49 1.88 12.93
C ILE A 326 13.58 0.84 13.25
N GLU A 327 13.64 0.39 14.47
CA GLU A 327 14.57 -0.64 14.93
C GLU A 327 14.33 -1.99 14.21
N LYS A 328 13.08 -2.47 14.26
CA LYS A 328 12.71 -3.78 13.71
C LYS A 328 12.99 -3.93 12.23
N PHE A 329 12.78 -2.89 11.44
CA PHE A 329 12.92 -2.92 9.98
C PHE A 329 14.22 -2.25 9.50
N GLY A 330 15.13 -1.87 10.42
CA GLY A 330 16.39 -1.24 10.06
C GLY A 330 16.21 0.04 9.23
N LEU A 331 15.31 0.94 9.65
CA LEU A 331 14.97 2.14 8.88
C LEU A 331 15.97 3.29 9.06
N THR A 332 17.04 3.13 9.85
CA THR A 332 18.14 4.09 10.02
C THR A 332 19.48 3.36 9.81
N GLU A 333 20.53 4.11 9.49
CA GLU A 333 21.88 3.53 9.31
C GLU A 333 22.40 2.89 10.60
N GLU A 334 22.12 3.48 11.76
CA GLU A 334 22.50 2.94 13.09
C GLU A 334 21.85 1.59 13.41
N ALA A 335 20.65 1.32 12.85
CA ALA A 335 19.93 0.06 13.10
C ALA A 335 20.51 -1.13 12.28
N GLU A 336 21.32 -0.88 11.26
CA GLU A 336 22.00 -1.94 10.50
C GLU A 336 23.23 -2.51 11.22
N GLU A 337 23.85 -1.74 12.11
CA GLU A 337 25.06 -2.19 12.83
C GLU A 337 24.76 -3.25 13.91
N HIS A 338 23.46 -3.49 14.25
CA HIS A 338 23.06 -4.48 15.25
C HIS A 338 21.92 -5.41 14.77
N PRO A 339 22.17 -6.27 13.76
CA PRO A 339 21.13 -7.18 13.23
C PRO A 339 20.69 -8.27 14.22
N GLU A 340 21.40 -8.49 15.33
CA GLU A 340 21.06 -9.53 16.30
C GLU A 340 19.84 -9.22 17.18
N GLY A 341 19.34 -7.98 17.16
CA GLY A 341 18.14 -7.55 17.91
C GLY A 341 16.82 -8.11 17.36
N LEU A 342 16.77 -8.48 16.08
CA LEU A 342 15.52 -8.81 15.38
C LEU A 342 14.88 -10.12 15.85
N PHE A 343 15.65 -11.13 16.27
CA PHE A 343 15.13 -12.43 16.71
C PHE A 343 14.92 -12.56 18.23
N ARG A 344 15.63 -11.77 19.03
CA ARG A 344 15.49 -11.83 20.51
C ARG A 344 14.16 -11.29 21.02
N SER A 345 13.53 -10.32 20.34
CA SER A 345 12.24 -9.75 20.77
C SER A 345 11.03 -10.65 20.49
N LEU A 346 11.18 -11.65 19.62
CA LEU A 346 10.10 -12.61 19.31
C LEU A 346 10.11 -13.86 20.21
N VAL A 347 11.22 -14.11 20.93
CA VAL A 347 11.44 -15.37 21.68
C VAL A 347 11.62 -15.16 23.19
N SER A 348 11.76 -13.93 23.68
CA SER A 348 11.90 -13.68 25.13
C SER A 348 10.82 -12.75 25.65
N PRO A 349 9.80 -13.27 26.33
CA PRO A 349 9.04 -12.48 27.27
C PRO A 349 9.89 -12.34 28.54
N LYS A 350 10.77 -11.35 28.62
CA LYS A 350 11.25 -10.93 29.94
C LYS A 350 10.18 -10.07 30.56
N GLY A 351 9.56 -10.69 31.55
CA GLY A 351 8.57 -10.14 32.41
C GLY A 351 9.01 -8.86 33.09
N ASP A 352 8.08 -7.96 33.16
CA ASP A 352 7.91 -7.13 34.33
C ASP A 352 6.80 -7.79 35.16
N ALA A 353 7.23 -8.80 35.92
CA ALA A 353 6.57 -9.19 37.12
C ALA A 353 7.22 -8.37 38.22
N GLU A 354 6.62 -7.22 38.50
CA GLU A 354 6.65 -6.67 39.86
C GLU A 354 5.53 -5.64 40.03
N SER A 355 4.70 -6.02 40.99
CA SER A 355 3.81 -5.32 41.90
C SER A 355 2.39 -5.06 41.43
N VAL A 356 1.55 -5.98 41.89
CA VAL A 356 0.26 -5.83 42.64
C VAL A 356 -0.70 -4.76 42.15
#